data_e67ec9984982ef60f035565e57e048e8
#
_entry.id   e67ec9984982ef60f035565e57e048e8
#
_cell.length_a   1.000
_cell.length_b   1.000
_cell.length_c   1.000
_cell.angle_alpha   90.00
_cell.angle_beta   90.00
_cell.angle_gamma   90.00
#
_symmetry.space_group_name_H-M   'P 1'
#
loop_
_entity.id
_entity.type
_entity.pdbx_description
1 polymer ?
#
loop_
_entity_poly.entity_id
_entity_poly.type
_entity_poly.pdbx_seq_one_letter_code
_entity_poly.pdbx_strand_id
1 'polypeptide(L)'
;MVFKEEKRGNMTNRKVALVTAAAGAGIGAAISRQLAEDGFAVVITDAHERRCGELAAELGKKYGREFLSLPLDVTDFDAVGIVVEEVLKQYGRLDVLVNNAGWNKLEPVAEMSPETWQHCLDVDLNGTFNCIRHVLPEMIKRTSGPEVPSAVIINISSIAAWETSTEHGAAYSAAKAGILALTRVAAAENGKHGIRINAVSPGLIYNDFLRRIYPDEFFEGYAENRSLVGRVGQPQDVADMVSYLVSDKAGYITGEVFTVSGGVSPHA
;
A
#
# COMPACT_ATOMS: atom_id res chain seq x y z
N MET A 1 -13.40 -33.96 -10.27
CA MET A 1 -14.27 -32.78 -10.43
C MET A 1 -14.71 -32.20 -9.10
N VAL A 2 -15.13 -33.01 -8.13
CA VAL A 2 -15.55 -32.60 -6.77
C VAL A 2 -14.48 -31.84 -5.97
N PHE A 3 -13.21 -32.22 -6.06
CA PHE A 3 -12.09 -31.54 -5.35
C PHE A 3 -11.79 -30.09 -5.85
N LYS A 4 -12.20 -29.73 -7.07
CA LYS A 4 -12.04 -28.35 -7.60
C LYS A 4 -13.18 -27.42 -7.16
N GLU A 5 -14.37 -27.95 -6.90
CA GLU A 5 -15.52 -27.15 -6.46
C GLU A 5 -15.43 -26.82 -4.95
N GLU A 6 -14.98 -27.75 -4.10
CA GLU A 6 -14.77 -27.47 -2.68
C GLU A 6 -13.67 -26.41 -2.43
N LYS A 7 -12.59 -26.42 -3.23
CA LYS A 7 -11.56 -25.36 -3.17
C LYS A 7 -12.10 -23.99 -3.59
N ARG A 8 -12.95 -23.91 -4.62
CA ARG A 8 -13.60 -22.65 -5.05
C ARG A 8 -14.59 -22.11 -4.01
N GLY A 9 -15.40 -22.94 -3.37
CA GLY A 9 -16.38 -22.53 -2.36
C GLY A 9 -15.74 -21.90 -1.12
N ASN A 10 -14.52 -22.31 -0.74
CA ASN A 10 -13.79 -21.77 0.39
C ASN A 10 -13.00 -20.47 0.07
N MET A 11 -12.78 -20.16 -1.21
CA MET A 11 -12.12 -18.92 -1.67
C MET A 11 -13.10 -17.75 -1.80
N THR A 12 -14.38 -18.00 -2.11
CA THR A 12 -15.37 -16.96 -2.37
C THR A 12 -15.89 -16.24 -1.12
N ASN A 13 -15.59 -16.74 0.07
CA ASN A 13 -16.12 -16.19 1.33
C ASN A 13 -15.15 -15.25 2.07
N ARG A 14 -13.90 -15.08 1.57
CA ARG A 14 -12.91 -14.20 2.21
C ARG A 14 -12.91 -12.82 1.59
N LYS A 15 -12.66 -11.79 2.40
CA LYS A 15 -12.32 -10.45 1.90
C LYS A 15 -11.03 -10.54 1.09
N VAL A 16 -10.97 -9.83 -0.04
CA VAL A 16 -9.84 -9.83 -0.97
C VAL A 16 -9.10 -8.52 -0.86
N ALA A 17 -7.77 -8.59 -0.69
CA ALA A 17 -6.90 -7.43 -0.61
C ALA A 17 -5.88 -7.45 -1.76
N LEU A 18 -5.80 -6.38 -2.53
CA LEU A 18 -4.77 -6.13 -3.53
C LEU A 18 -3.69 -5.21 -2.93
N VAL A 19 -2.43 -5.64 -2.94
CA VAL A 19 -1.30 -4.86 -2.42
C VAL A 19 -0.28 -4.64 -3.52
N THR A 20 0.05 -3.36 -3.81
CA THR A 20 1.05 -3.01 -4.83
C THR A 20 2.46 -2.94 -4.24
N ALA A 21 3.49 -3.22 -5.05
CA ALA A 21 4.89 -3.34 -4.63
C ALA A 21 5.03 -4.20 -3.35
N ALA A 22 4.36 -5.34 -3.37
CA ALA A 22 4.20 -6.23 -2.22
C ALA A 22 5.35 -7.23 -2.04
N ALA A 23 6.25 -7.33 -3.01
CA ALA A 23 7.33 -8.30 -2.99
C ALA A 23 8.55 -7.84 -2.16
N GLY A 24 9.36 -8.78 -1.71
CA GLY A 24 10.59 -8.53 -0.97
C GLY A 24 10.42 -8.45 0.54
N ALA A 25 11.15 -7.53 1.21
CA ALA A 25 11.23 -7.41 2.67
C ALA A 25 10.72 -6.05 3.21
N GLY A 26 10.11 -5.22 2.37
CA GLY A 26 9.64 -3.89 2.73
C GLY A 26 8.23 -3.87 3.31
N ILE A 27 7.67 -2.66 3.37
CA ILE A 27 6.33 -2.36 3.91
C ILE A 27 5.26 -3.20 3.22
N GLY A 28 5.24 -3.28 1.87
CA GLY A 28 4.23 -4.02 1.13
C GLY A 28 4.21 -5.51 1.45
N ALA A 29 5.39 -6.12 1.64
CA ALA A 29 5.48 -7.53 2.04
C ALA A 29 5.00 -7.75 3.48
N ALA A 30 5.32 -6.84 4.41
CA ALA A 30 4.82 -6.91 5.78
C ALA A 30 3.29 -6.77 5.83
N ILE A 31 2.73 -5.80 5.07
CA ILE A 31 1.28 -5.64 4.92
C ILE A 31 0.65 -6.92 4.36
N SER A 32 1.23 -7.50 3.32
CA SER A 32 0.70 -8.73 2.72
C SER A 32 0.69 -9.90 3.70
N ARG A 33 1.74 -10.06 4.51
CA ARG A 33 1.81 -11.08 5.57
C ARG A 33 0.76 -10.83 6.65
N GLN A 34 0.62 -9.59 7.11
CA GLN A 34 -0.36 -9.23 8.14
C GLN A 34 -1.79 -9.45 7.65
N LEU A 35 -2.15 -8.98 6.45
CA LEU A 35 -3.49 -9.20 5.90
C LEU A 35 -3.79 -10.68 5.65
N ALA A 36 -2.78 -11.48 5.28
CA ALA A 36 -2.95 -12.94 5.17
C ALA A 36 -3.21 -13.58 6.55
N GLU A 37 -2.57 -13.11 7.62
CA GLU A 37 -2.81 -13.52 9.01
C GLU A 37 -4.20 -13.11 9.49
N ASP A 38 -4.66 -11.92 9.12
CA ASP A 38 -6.02 -11.40 9.37
C ASP A 38 -7.11 -12.15 8.58
N GLY A 39 -6.73 -13.12 7.73
CA GLY A 39 -7.65 -13.98 7.00
C GLY A 39 -8.01 -13.54 5.59
N PHE A 40 -7.46 -12.45 5.08
CA PHE A 40 -7.71 -11.98 3.72
C PHE A 40 -7.13 -12.93 2.65
N ALA A 41 -7.81 -13.03 1.51
CA ALA A 41 -7.20 -13.50 0.28
C ALA A 41 -6.35 -12.34 -0.28
N VAL A 42 -5.04 -12.41 -0.11
CA VAL A 42 -4.12 -11.34 -0.55
C VAL A 42 -3.66 -11.61 -1.97
N VAL A 43 -3.82 -10.62 -2.84
CA VAL A 43 -3.23 -10.57 -4.17
C VAL A 43 -1.94 -9.78 -4.09
N ILE A 44 -0.83 -10.43 -4.41
CA ILE A 44 0.53 -9.90 -4.27
C ILE A 44 0.95 -9.36 -5.63
N THR A 45 1.19 -8.06 -5.76
CA THR A 45 1.65 -7.48 -7.02
C THR A 45 2.92 -6.66 -6.86
N ASP A 46 3.79 -6.75 -7.85
CA ASP A 46 5.06 -6.02 -7.93
C ASP A 46 5.54 -6.03 -9.39
N ALA A 47 6.39 -5.08 -9.79
CA ALA A 47 7.08 -5.11 -11.08
C ALA A 47 8.01 -6.35 -11.22
N HIS A 48 8.39 -6.97 -10.10
CA HIS A 48 9.27 -8.14 -10.07
C HIS A 48 8.48 -9.44 -9.88
N GLU A 49 8.01 -10.03 -10.97
CA GLU A 49 7.20 -11.26 -11.00
C GLU A 49 7.75 -12.40 -10.11
N ARG A 50 9.05 -12.70 -10.22
CA ARG A 50 9.69 -13.78 -9.43
C ARG A 50 9.50 -13.56 -7.92
N ARG A 51 9.70 -12.34 -7.42
CA ARG A 51 9.55 -12.01 -6.00
C ARG A 51 8.09 -12.10 -5.54
N CYS A 52 7.14 -11.77 -6.41
CA CYS A 52 5.71 -11.98 -6.13
C CYS A 52 5.42 -13.46 -5.89
N GLY A 53 5.90 -14.33 -6.78
CA GLY A 53 5.74 -15.78 -6.66
C GLY A 53 6.40 -16.35 -5.40
N GLU A 54 7.58 -15.84 -5.02
CA GLU A 54 8.29 -16.26 -3.79
C GLU A 54 7.45 -15.96 -2.54
N LEU A 55 6.90 -14.74 -2.41
CA LEU A 55 6.04 -14.37 -1.28
C LEU A 55 4.72 -15.15 -1.29
N ALA A 56 4.10 -15.34 -2.47
CA ALA A 56 2.88 -16.14 -2.59
C ALA A 56 3.11 -17.59 -2.14
N ALA A 57 4.25 -18.19 -2.51
CA ALA A 57 4.63 -19.55 -2.09
C ALA A 57 4.89 -19.63 -0.57
N GLU A 58 5.58 -18.62 0.00
CA GLU A 58 5.80 -18.50 1.45
C GLU A 58 4.47 -18.50 2.21
N LEU A 59 3.55 -17.62 1.82
CA LEU A 59 2.23 -17.51 2.44
C LEU A 59 1.40 -18.77 2.20
N GLY A 60 1.50 -19.34 1.00
CA GLY A 60 0.84 -20.61 0.67
C GLY A 60 1.23 -21.75 1.59
N LYS A 61 2.53 -21.86 1.87
CA LYS A 61 3.08 -22.86 2.81
C LYS A 61 2.62 -22.59 4.26
N LYS A 62 2.66 -21.31 4.69
CA LYS A 62 2.29 -20.93 6.08
C LYS A 62 0.80 -21.18 6.35
N TYR A 63 -0.08 -20.84 5.41
CA TYR A 63 -1.53 -20.87 5.64
C TYR A 63 -2.28 -22.01 4.96
N GLY A 64 -1.58 -22.91 4.26
CA GLY A 64 -2.19 -24.07 3.60
C GLY A 64 -3.18 -23.73 2.48
N ARG A 65 -2.99 -22.60 1.79
CA ARG A 65 -3.86 -22.10 0.73
C ARG A 65 -3.08 -21.38 -0.36
N GLU A 66 -3.66 -21.22 -1.54
CA GLU A 66 -3.06 -20.49 -2.64
C GLU A 66 -3.25 -18.98 -2.47
N PHE A 67 -2.22 -18.20 -2.83
CA PHE A 67 -2.24 -16.74 -2.94
C PHE A 67 -1.95 -16.36 -4.38
N LEU A 68 -2.79 -15.50 -4.95
CA LEU A 68 -2.58 -14.99 -6.31
C LEU A 68 -1.40 -14.01 -6.30
N SER A 69 -0.49 -14.19 -7.25
CA SER A 69 0.59 -13.24 -7.51
C SER A 69 0.59 -12.85 -8.98
N LEU A 70 0.69 -11.55 -9.26
CA LEU A 70 0.65 -11.00 -10.62
C LEU A 70 1.74 -9.93 -10.77
N PRO A 71 2.48 -9.90 -11.90
CA PRO A 71 3.34 -8.78 -12.21
C PRO A 71 2.49 -7.53 -12.45
N LEU A 72 2.94 -6.39 -11.93
CA LEU A 72 2.27 -5.10 -12.09
C LEU A 72 3.25 -3.96 -12.02
N ASP A 73 3.37 -3.23 -13.12
CA ASP A 73 3.89 -1.87 -13.17
C ASP A 73 2.71 -0.91 -13.00
N VAL A 74 2.65 -0.19 -11.90
CA VAL A 74 1.55 0.75 -11.59
C VAL A 74 1.53 1.96 -12.52
N THR A 75 2.61 2.23 -13.24
CA THR A 75 2.70 3.33 -14.22
C THR A 75 1.95 2.99 -15.51
N ASP A 76 1.74 1.72 -15.80
CA ASP A 76 0.97 1.24 -16.95
C ASP A 76 -0.53 1.16 -16.57
N PHE A 77 -1.29 2.16 -17.06
CA PHE A 77 -2.72 2.26 -16.78
C PHE A 77 -3.53 1.03 -17.23
N ASP A 78 -3.22 0.50 -18.41
CA ASP A 78 -3.94 -0.66 -18.96
C ASP A 78 -3.58 -1.95 -18.22
N ALA A 79 -2.30 -2.11 -17.83
CA ALA A 79 -1.85 -3.25 -17.03
C ALA A 79 -2.56 -3.30 -15.66
N VAL A 80 -2.78 -2.14 -15.02
CA VAL A 80 -3.57 -2.06 -13.78
C VAL A 80 -4.99 -2.58 -14.02
N GLY A 81 -5.64 -2.18 -15.12
CA GLY A 81 -6.97 -2.67 -15.50
C GLY A 81 -7.01 -4.19 -15.65
N ILE A 82 -6.06 -4.76 -16.37
CA ILE A 82 -5.93 -6.22 -16.58
C ILE A 82 -5.78 -6.96 -15.24
N VAL A 83 -4.96 -6.44 -14.33
CA VAL A 83 -4.78 -7.04 -12.99
C VAL A 83 -6.08 -7.01 -12.20
N VAL A 84 -6.81 -5.89 -12.20
CA VAL A 84 -8.10 -5.78 -11.51
C VAL A 84 -9.12 -6.77 -12.08
N GLU A 85 -9.21 -6.88 -13.40
CA GLU A 85 -10.09 -7.86 -14.07
C GLU A 85 -9.75 -9.32 -13.69
N GLU A 86 -8.45 -9.67 -13.63
CA GLU A 86 -8.04 -11.03 -13.23
C GLU A 86 -8.37 -11.32 -11.76
N VAL A 87 -8.23 -10.32 -10.86
CA VAL A 87 -8.66 -10.43 -9.46
C VAL A 87 -10.16 -10.70 -9.37
N LEU A 88 -10.96 -9.93 -10.11
CA LEU A 88 -12.42 -10.10 -10.12
C LEU A 88 -12.84 -11.44 -10.73
N LYS A 89 -12.18 -11.90 -11.78
CA LYS A 89 -12.41 -13.21 -12.39
C LYS A 89 -12.08 -14.35 -11.43
N GLN A 90 -11.02 -14.22 -10.64
CA GLN A 90 -10.56 -15.26 -9.70
C GLN A 90 -11.42 -15.29 -8.43
N TYR A 91 -11.77 -14.14 -7.86
CA TYR A 91 -12.41 -14.03 -6.55
C TYR A 91 -13.85 -13.48 -6.58
N GLY A 92 -14.28 -12.84 -7.67
CA GLY A 92 -15.59 -12.20 -7.78
C GLY A 92 -15.74 -10.93 -6.95
N ARG A 93 -14.68 -10.47 -6.28
CA ARG A 93 -14.70 -9.32 -5.37
C ARG A 93 -13.32 -8.71 -5.17
N LEU A 94 -13.29 -7.44 -4.80
CA LEU A 94 -12.11 -6.74 -4.27
C LEU A 94 -12.58 -5.83 -3.14
N ASP A 95 -12.05 -6.05 -1.93
CA ASP A 95 -12.49 -5.37 -0.70
C ASP A 95 -11.50 -4.33 -0.21
N VAL A 96 -10.22 -4.58 -0.44
CA VAL A 96 -9.13 -3.72 0.04
C VAL A 96 -8.14 -3.49 -1.09
N LEU A 97 -7.78 -2.21 -1.29
CA LEU A 97 -6.62 -1.82 -2.09
C LEU A 97 -5.59 -1.17 -1.16
N VAL A 98 -4.33 -1.61 -1.25
CA VAL A 98 -3.20 -0.94 -0.60
C VAL A 98 -2.24 -0.46 -1.68
N ASN A 99 -2.21 0.85 -1.91
CA ASN A 99 -1.26 1.52 -2.78
C ASN A 99 0.05 1.75 -2.01
N ASN A 100 1.03 0.87 -2.24
CA ASN A 100 2.32 0.92 -1.57
C ASN A 100 3.49 1.12 -2.54
N ALA A 101 3.27 1.05 -3.85
CA ALA A 101 4.32 1.34 -4.82
C ALA A 101 4.91 2.73 -4.60
N GLY A 102 6.24 2.84 -4.71
CA GLY A 102 6.94 4.09 -4.55
C GLY A 102 8.39 3.98 -4.98
N TRP A 103 8.92 5.11 -5.43
CA TRP A 103 10.29 5.28 -5.88
C TRP A 103 10.83 6.64 -5.47
N ASN A 104 12.11 6.71 -5.11
CA ASN A 104 12.76 7.96 -4.73
C ASN A 104 14.20 8.00 -5.24
N LYS A 105 14.63 9.18 -5.64
CA LYS A 105 16.03 9.51 -5.92
C LYS A 105 16.35 10.86 -5.29
N LEU A 106 17.42 10.91 -4.51
CA LEU A 106 17.89 12.14 -3.89
C LEU A 106 18.72 12.93 -4.90
N GLU A 107 18.19 14.06 -5.33
CA GLU A 107 18.86 15.04 -6.18
C GLU A 107 18.47 16.44 -5.70
N PRO A 108 19.43 17.40 -5.62
CA PRO A 108 19.09 18.79 -5.35
C PRO A 108 18.10 19.32 -6.41
N VAL A 109 17.15 20.17 -6.00
CA VAL A 109 16.12 20.71 -6.91
C VAL A 109 16.73 21.37 -8.16
N ALA A 110 17.85 22.08 -7.99
CA ALA A 110 18.52 22.75 -9.10
C ALA A 110 19.19 21.83 -10.13
N GLU A 111 19.40 20.56 -9.75
CA GLU A 111 20.13 19.57 -10.55
C GLU A 111 19.22 18.41 -10.98
N MET A 112 18.01 18.33 -10.41
CA MET A 112 17.08 17.23 -10.68
C MET A 112 16.67 17.21 -12.15
N SER A 113 16.90 16.07 -12.80
CA SER A 113 16.50 15.93 -14.20
C SER A 113 14.97 15.85 -14.35
N PRO A 114 14.41 16.36 -15.47
CA PRO A 114 12.99 16.18 -15.77
C PRO A 114 12.55 14.72 -15.76
N GLU A 115 13.41 13.80 -16.16
CA GLU A 115 13.16 12.35 -16.21
C GLU A 115 13.04 11.77 -14.78
N THR A 116 13.95 12.17 -13.88
CA THR A 116 13.88 11.77 -12.46
C THR A 116 12.58 12.28 -11.82
N TRP A 117 12.25 13.55 -12.06
CA TRP A 117 11.01 14.17 -11.57
C TRP A 117 9.79 13.39 -12.08
N GLN A 118 9.69 13.21 -13.40
CA GLN A 118 8.53 12.56 -14.01
C GLN A 118 8.39 11.11 -13.56
N HIS A 119 9.48 10.34 -13.55
CA HIS A 119 9.44 8.94 -13.13
C HIS A 119 8.95 8.78 -11.67
N CYS A 120 9.40 9.68 -10.77
CA CYS A 120 8.92 9.66 -9.40
C CYS A 120 7.41 9.93 -9.30
N LEU A 121 6.92 10.96 -10.03
CA LEU A 121 5.49 11.25 -10.06
C LEU A 121 4.69 10.10 -10.70
N ASP A 122 5.22 9.47 -11.73
CA ASP A 122 4.54 8.37 -12.42
C ASP A 122 4.38 7.15 -11.51
N VAL A 123 5.42 6.76 -10.79
CA VAL A 123 5.34 5.61 -9.87
C VAL A 123 4.47 5.94 -8.64
N ASP A 124 4.78 7.03 -7.95
CA ASP A 124 4.19 7.29 -6.63
C ASP A 124 2.77 7.85 -6.72
N LEU A 125 2.56 8.92 -7.53
CA LEU A 125 1.29 9.62 -7.59
C LEU A 125 0.38 9.07 -8.68
N ASN A 126 0.85 9.01 -9.93
CA ASN A 126 0.04 8.55 -11.05
C ASN A 126 -0.28 7.05 -10.89
N GLY A 127 0.67 6.24 -10.42
CA GLY A 127 0.43 4.82 -10.13
C GLY A 127 -0.63 4.60 -9.06
N THR A 128 -0.61 5.41 -7.98
CA THR A 128 -1.68 5.41 -6.97
C THR A 128 -3.03 5.79 -7.58
N PHE A 129 -3.07 6.84 -8.41
CA PHE A 129 -4.28 7.24 -9.14
C PHE A 129 -4.79 6.13 -10.08
N ASN A 130 -3.92 5.51 -10.87
CA ASN A 130 -4.26 4.44 -11.79
C ASN A 130 -4.97 3.29 -11.07
N CYS A 131 -4.41 2.83 -9.95
CA CYS A 131 -5.01 1.77 -9.14
C CYS A 131 -6.38 2.18 -8.58
N ILE A 132 -6.49 3.38 -7.99
CA ILE A 132 -7.76 3.91 -7.47
C ILE A 132 -8.80 3.99 -8.60
N ARG A 133 -8.42 4.51 -9.75
CA ARG A 133 -9.32 4.72 -10.91
C ARG A 133 -9.92 3.39 -11.43
N HIS A 134 -9.15 2.31 -11.43
CA HIS A 134 -9.64 1.00 -11.87
C HIS A 134 -10.45 0.27 -10.79
N VAL A 135 -10.08 0.42 -9.53
CA VAL A 135 -10.68 -0.32 -8.41
C VAL A 135 -12.01 0.31 -7.95
N LEU A 136 -12.10 1.64 -7.90
CA LEU A 136 -13.29 2.34 -7.38
C LEU A 136 -14.61 1.94 -8.06
N PRO A 137 -14.73 1.87 -9.39
CA PRO A 137 -15.98 1.46 -10.03
C PRO A 137 -16.47 0.09 -9.59
N GLU A 138 -15.54 -0.85 -9.36
CA GLU A 138 -15.86 -2.21 -8.95
C GLU A 138 -16.26 -2.26 -7.46
N MET A 139 -15.58 -1.48 -6.62
CA MET A 139 -15.97 -1.31 -5.21
C MET A 139 -17.37 -0.67 -5.10
N ILE A 140 -17.66 0.38 -5.86
CA ILE A 140 -18.98 1.05 -5.88
C ILE A 140 -20.09 0.08 -6.27
N LYS A 141 -19.91 -0.69 -7.34
CA LYS A 141 -20.89 -1.70 -7.77
C LYS A 141 -21.21 -2.69 -6.65
N ARG A 142 -20.18 -3.12 -5.92
CA ARG A 142 -20.31 -4.10 -4.85
C ARG A 142 -20.92 -3.55 -3.58
N THR A 143 -20.60 -2.31 -3.20
CA THR A 143 -21.05 -1.67 -1.96
C THR A 143 -22.43 -0.99 -2.09
N SER A 144 -23.09 -1.09 -3.23
CA SER A 144 -24.40 -0.48 -3.48
C SER A 144 -25.54 -1.22 -2.77
N GLY A 145 -25.50 -1.23 -1.41
CA GLY A 145 -26.57 -1.82 -0.59
C GLY A 145 -26.30 -1.70 0.91
N PRO A 146 -27.34 -1.60 1.74
CA PRO A 146 -27.19 -1.31 3.18
C PRO A 146 -26.56 -2.45 4.00
N GLU A 147 -26.46 -3.65 3.46
CA GLU A 147 -25.93 -4.84 4.15
C GLU A 147 -24.54 -5.27 3.66
N VAL A 148 -23.93 -4.52 2.71
CA VAL A 148 -22.65 -4.92 2.13
C VAL A 148 -21.49 -4.34 2.96
N PRO A 149 -20.50 -5.18 3.33
CA PRO A 149 -19.31 -4.71 4.05
C PRO A 149 -18.60 -3.60 3.28
N SER A 150 -18.15 -2.57 4.00
CA SER A 150 -17.39 -1.45 3.42
C SER A 150 -16.15 -1.94 2.66
N ALA A 151 -15.84 -1.29 1.55
CA ALA A 151 -14.54 -1.42 0.90
C ALA A 151 -13.55 -0.39 1.48
N VAL A 152 -12.26 -0.67 1.40
CA VAL A 152 -11.22 0.18 1.99
C VAL A 152 -10.06 0.38 1.01
N ILE A 153 -9.59 1.63 0.89
CA ILE A 153 -8.36 1.97 0.17
C ILE A 153 -7.38 2.59 1.17
N ILE A 154 -6.17 2.07 1.21
CA ILE A 154 -5.07 2.63 1.99
C ILE A 154 -3.98 3.07 1.04
N ASN A 155 -3.61 4.34 1.12
CA ASN A 155 -2.53 4.93 0.35
C ASN A 155 -1.30 5.12 1.25
N ILE A 156 -0.17 4.50 0.90
CA ILE A 156 1.08 4.69 1.63
C ILE A 156 1.76 5.96 1.11
N SER A 157 1.69 7.00 1.93
CA SER A 157 2.38 8.27 1.73
C SER A 157 3.74 8.25 2.44
N SER A 158 4.14 9.35 3.04
CA SER A 158 5.36 9.52 3.83
C SER A 158 5.26 10.80 4.66
N ILE A 159 6.02 10.92 5.74
CA ILE A 159 6.24 12.21 6.42
C ILE A 159 6.90 13.23 5.48
N ALA A 160 7.61 12.80 4.45
CA ALA A 160 8.16 13.65 3.39
C ALA A 160 7.12 14.55 2.71
N ALA A 161 5.83 14.22 2.83
CA ALA A 161 4.72 15.02 2.27
C ALA A 161 4.62 16.43 2.88
N TRP A 162 5.12 16.66 4.09
CA TRP A 162 5.07 17.95 4.80
C TRP A 162 6.34 18.30 5.59
N GLU A 163 7.26 17.35 5.74
CA GLU A 163 8.48 17.60 6.49
C GLU A 163 9.47 18.47 5.69
N THR A 164 10.06 19.47 6.35
CA THR A 164 11.16 20.25 5.78
C THR A 164 12.46 19.50 6.03
N SER A 165 13.00 18.85 5.02
CA SER A 165 14.21 18.04 5.12
C SER A 165 14.95 17.96 3.79
N THR A 166 16.27 17.84 3.84
CA THR A 166 17.15 17.52 2.70
C THR A 166 17.34 16.01 2.52
N GLU A 167 16.75 15.20 3.37
CA GLU A 167 16.82 13.74 3.32
C GLU A 167 15.78 13.12 2.34
N HIS A 168 14.90 13.95 1.77
CA HIS A 168 13.88 13.53 0.83
C HIS A 168 14.08 14.20 -0.53
N GLY A 169 13.87 13.45 -1.62
CA GLY A 169 13.84 14.01 -2.96
C GLY A 169 12.63 14.93 -3.17
N ALA A 170 12.82 16.06 -3.87
CA ALA A 170 11.73 17.02 -4.11
C ALA A 170 10.54 16.40 -4.86
N ALA A 171 10.81 15.59 -5.90
CA ALA A 171 9.77 14.88 -6.63
C ALA A 171 8.98 13.91 -5.75
N TYR A 172 9.69 13.19 -4.85
CA TYR A 172 9.08 12.28 -3.90
C TYR A 172 8.19 13.01 -2.90
N SER A 173 8.67 14.11 -2.32
CA SER A 173 7.88 14.94 -1.40
C SER A 173 6.62 15.50 -2.08
N ALA A 174 6.74 15.98 -3.31
CA ALA A 174 5.62 16.47 -4.10
C ALA A 174 4.60 15.34 -4.38
N ALA A 175 5.06 14.16 -4.81
CA ALA A 175 4.20 13.00 -5.06
C ALA A 175 3.48 12.56 -3.78
N LYS A 176 4.20 12.44 -2.66
CA LYS A 176 3.62 12.00 -1.37
C LYS A 176 2.62 13.03 -0.80
N ALA A 177 2.85 14.33 -0.99
CA ALA A 177 1.87 15.37 -0.69
C ALA A 177 0.63 15.28 -1.61
N GLY A 178 0.84 15.01 -2.90
CA GLY A 178 -0.24 14.77 -3.88
C GLY A 178 -1.13 13.58 -3.49
N ILE A 179 -0.54 12.49 -2.96
CA ILE A 179 -1.29 11.33 -2.45
C ILE A 179 -2.24 11.73 -1.32
N LEU A 180 -1.81 12.62 -0.41
CA LEU A 180 -2.68 13.09 0.69
C LEU A 180 -3.88 13.89 0.16
N ALA A 181 -3.66 14.74 -0.86
CA ALA A 181 -4.73 15.47 -1.50
C ALA A 181 -5.71 14.53 -2.22
N LEU A 182 -5.18 13.58 -3.01
CA LEU A 182 -5.96 12.55 -3.70
C LEU A 182 -6.79 11.70 -2.71
N THR A 183 -6.21 11.31 -1.58
CA THR A 183 -6.89 10.57 -0.52
C THR A 183 -8.12 11.31 -0.01
N ARG A 184 -7.99 12.61 0.32
CA ARG A 184 -9.12 13.41 0.83
C ARG A 184 -10.24 13.57 -0.18
N VAL A 185 -9.90 13.88 -1.44
CA VAL A 185 -10.90 14.03 -2.49
C VAL A 185 -11.62 12.71 -2.77
N ALA A 186 -10.87 11.63 -2.96
CA ALA A 186 -11.45 10.31 -3.21
C ALA A 186 -12.33 9.83 -2.04
N ALA A 187 -11.94 10.11 -0.78
CA ALA A 187 -12.76 9.79 0.40
C ALA A 187 -14.09 10.58 0.41
N ALA A 188 -14.03 11.89 0.12
CA ALA A 188 -15.22 12.75 0.09
C ALA A 188 -16.22 12.31 -0.98
N GLU A 189 -15.75 11.92 -2.16
CA GLU A 189 -16.60 11.46 -3.26
C GLU A 189 -17.26 10.11 -3.00
N ASN A 190 -16.55 9.19 -2.28
CA ASN A 190 -16.91 7.78 -2.21
C ASN A 190 -17.41 7.32 -0.83
N GLY A 191 -17.38 8.16 0.19
CA GLY A 191 -17.91 7.85 1.52
C GLY A 191 -19.40 7.47 1.49
N LYS A 192 -20.20 8.13 0.64
CA LYS A 192 -21.62 7.81 0.42
C LYS A 192 -21.88 6.39 -0.12
N HIS A 193 -20.86 5.76 -0.69
CA HIS A 193 -20.90 4.38 -1.18
C HIS A 193 -20.39 3.37 -0.14
N GLY A 194 -20.07 3.80 1.09
CA GLY A 194 -19.51 2.93 2.11
C GLY A 194 -18.03 2.58 1.88
N ILE A 195 -17.32 3.35 1.05
CA ILE A 195 -15.89 3.16 0.75
C ILE A 195 -15.08 4.11 1.63
N ARG A 196 -14.18 3.56 2.44
CA ARG A 196 -13.27 4.33 3.28
C ARG A 196 -11.90 4.44 2.61
N ILE A 197 -11.35 5.63 2.57
CA ILE A 197 -10.06 5.89 1.92
C ILE A 197 -9.20 6.71 2.87
N ASN A 198 -8.04 6.17 3.29
CA ASN A 198 -7.14 6.81 4.23
C ASN A 198 -5.70 6.71 3.75
N ALA A 199 -4.84 7.57 4.28
CA ALA A 199 -3.40 7.52 4.06
C ALA A 199 -2.66 7.08 5.34
N VAL A 200 -1.60 6.29 5.15
CA VAL A 200 -0.60 6.04 6.18
C VAL A 200 0.69 6.69 5.73
N SER A 201 1.31 7.46 6.63
CA SER A 201 2.54 8.22 6.36
C SER A 201 3.66 7.73 7.27
N PRO A 202 4.48 6.77 6.80
CA PRO A 202 5.62 6.29 7.56
C PRO A 202 6.74 7.35 7.70
N GLY A 203 7.49 7.27 8.80
CA GLY A 203 8.80 7.87 8.93
C GLY A 203 9.89 6.98 8.34
N LEU A 204 11.09 7.02 8.92
CA LEU A 204 12.17 6.11 8.53
C LEU A 204 11.81 4.68 8.97
N ILE A 205 11.56 3.82 7.99
CA ILE A 205 11.26 2.40 8.20
C ILE A 205 12.46 1.57 7.76
N TYR A 206 13.00 0.80 8.68
CA TYR A 206 14.15 -0.07 8.42
C TYR A 206 13.82 -1.13 7.37
N ASN A 207 14.66 -1.24 6.36
CA ASN A 207 14.59 -2.31 5.37
C ASN A 207 15.98 -2.61 4.80
N ASP A 208 16.14 -3.80 4.23
CA ASP A 208 17.42 -4.27 3.68
C ASP A 208 17.97 -3.39 2.52
N PHE A 209 17.09 -2.66 1.83
CA PHE A 209 17.53 -1.74 0.77
C PHE A 209 18.20 -0.51 1.36
N LEU A 210 17.59 0.13 2.36
CA LEU A 210 18.17 1.29 3.03
C LEU A 210 19.47 0.94 3.75
N ARG A 211 19.57 -0.26 4.33
CA ARG A 211 20.79 -0.75 4.97
C ARG A 211 21.99 -0.89 4.01
N ARG A 212 21.75 -1.06 2.71
CA ARG A 212 22.82 -1.09 1.71
C ARG A 212 23.31 0.30 1.32
N ILE A 213 22.50 1.33 1.58
CA ILE A 213 22.77 2.72 1.20
C ILE A 213 23.32 3.51 2.37
N TYR A 214 22.79 3.29 3.57
CA TYR A 214 23.13 4.03 4.78
C TYR A 214 23.86 3.12 5.78
N PRO A 215 24.90 3.63 6.46
CA PRO A 215 25.60 2.91 7.53
C PRO A 215 24.70 2.78 8.78
N ASP A 216 25.07 1.87 9.68
CA ASP A 216 24.29 1.60 10.90
C ASP A 216 24.21 2.87 11.80
N GLU A 217 25.25 3.70 11.83
CA GLU A 217 25.29 4.97 12.57
C GLU A 217 24.19 5.97 12.11
N PHE A 218 23.78 5.91 10.85
CA PHE A 218 22.64 6.72 10.37
C PHE A 218 21.34 6.34 11.06
N PHE A 219 21.08 5.03 11.19
CA PHE A 219 19.87 4.54 11.85
C PHE A 219 19.91 4.78 13.37
N GLU A 220 21.06 4.59 13.98
CA GLU A 220 21.28 4.88 15.40
C GLU A 220 21.08 6.37 15.68
N GLY A 221 21.71 7.25 14.91
CA GLY A 221 21.57 8.70 15.03
C GLY A 221 20.12 9.18 14.80
N TYR A 222 19.39 8.56 13.88
CA TYR A 222 17.97 8.85 13.69
C TYR A 222 17.13 8.41 14.91
N ALA A 223 17.40 7.22 15.44
CA ALA A 223 16.71 6.70 16.63
C ALA A 223 16.93 7.57 17.87
N GLU A 224 18.18 8.00 18.10
CA GLU A 224 18.56 8.78 19.28
C GLU A 224 18.11 10.25 19.21
N ASN A 225 18.21 10.86 18.03
CA ASN A 225 18.08 12.33 17.92
C ASN A 225 16.72 12.77 17.36
N ARG A 226 15.96 11.86 16.70
CA ARG A 226 14.71 12.22 16.02
C ARG A 226 13.50 11.43 16.51
N SER A 227 13.65 10.12 16.77
CA SER A 227 12.53 9.27 17.18
C SER A 227 12.22 9.43 18.66
N LEU A 228 10.99 9.86 18.99
CA LEU A 228 10.56 9.98 20.40
C LEU A 228 10.41 8.61 21.08
N VAL A 229 10.29 7.53 20.32
CA VAL A 229 10.22 6.16 20.85
C VAL A 229 11.59 5.45 20.89
N GLY A 230 12.66 6.15 20.51
CA GLY A 230 14.05 5.67 20.66
C GLY A 230 14.44 4.53 19.72
N ARG A 231 13.71 4.35 18.62
CA ARG A 231 14.05 3.35 17.60
C ARG A 231 13.60 3.78 16.20
N VAL A 232 14.18 3.18 15.20
CA VAL A 232 13.71 3.25 13.81
C VAL A 232 12.45 2.36 13.67
N GLY A 233 11.51 2.76 12.79
CA GLY A 233 10.33 1.96 12.50
C GLY A 233 10.67 0.67 11.77
N GLN A 234 9.84 -0.35 11.94
CA GLN A 234 9.91 -1.62 11.21
C GLN A 234 8.74 -1.71 10.22
N PRO A 235 8.86 -2.46 9.13
CA PRO A 235 7.74 -2.68 8.21
C PRO A 235 6.45 -3.15 8.90
N GLN A 236 6.59 -3.91 9.99
CA GLN A 236 5.45 -4.38 10.78
C GLN A 236 4.70 -3.23 11.47
N ASP A 237 5.38 -2.17 11.94
CA ASP A 237 4.70 -1.01 12.55
C ASP A 237 3.70 -0.38 11.58
N VAL A 238 4.03 -0.34 10.29
CA VAL A 238 3.13 0.15 9.23
C VAL A 238 2.03 -0.86 8.92
N ALA A 239 2.37 -2.15 8.85
CA ALA A 239 1.42 -3.21 8.57
C ALA A 239 0.32 -3.31 9.65
N ASP A 240 0.66 -3.11 10.92
CA ASP A 240 -0.30 -3.11 12.04
C ASP A 240 -1.31 -1.96 11.92
N MET A 241 -0.85 -0.76 11.51
CA MET A 241 -1.74 0.37 11.25
C MET A 241 -2.67 0.08 10.07
N VAL A 242 -2.14 -0.49 8.97
CA VAL A 242 -2.96 -0.88 7.82
C VAL A 242 -4.00 -1.93 8.23
N SER A 243 -3.61 -2.96 8.97
CA SER A 243 -4.51 -3.99 9.50
C SER A 243 -5.66 -3.39 10.30
N TYR A 244 -5.36 -2.45 11.22
CA TYR A 244 -6.38 -1.74 11.96
C TYR A 244 -7.34 -0.96 11.04
N LEU A 245 -6.80 -0.18 10.08
CA LEU A 245 -7.58 0.68 9.20
C LEU A 245 -8.48 -0.10 8.23
N VAL A 246 -8.10 -1.30 7.82
CA VAL A 246 -8.94 -2.15 6.96
C VAL A 246 -9.98 -2.96 7.75
N SER A 247 -9.86 -3.02 9.06
CA SER A 247 -10.79 -3.71 9.93
C SER A 247 -12.09 -2.94 10.12
N ASP A 248 -13.11 -3.64 10.60
CA ASP A 248 -14.41 -3.04 10.94
C ASP A 248 -14.33 -2.08 12.15
N LYS A 249 -13.25 -2.16 12.96
CA LYS A 249 -12.98 -1.23 14.07
C LYS A 249 -12.74 0.20 13.63
N ALA A 250 -12.27 0.39 12.38
CA ALA A 250 -12.04 1.70 11.77
C ALA A 250 -13.25 2.20 10.97
N GLY A 251 -14.47 1.71 11.24
CA GLY A 251 -15.67 1.97 10.45
C GLY A 251 -16.08 3.44 10.33
N TYR A 252 -15.63 4.32 11.23
CA TYR A 252 -15.89 5.77 11.20
C TYR A 252 -14.67 6.61 10.83
N ILE A 253 -13.67 5.99 10.16
CA ILE A 253 -12.42 6.64 9.79
C ILE A 253 -12.31 6.66 8.26
N THR A 254 -12.34 7.86 7.65
CA THR A 254 -12.12 8.08 6.22
C THR A 254 -11.62 9.50 5.96
N GLY A 255 -10.77 9.68 4.94
CA GLY A 255 -10.16 10.96 4.58
C GLY A 255 -8.97 11.36 5.46
N GLU A 256 -8.55 10.51 6.37
CA GLU A 256 -7.54 10.78 7.40
C GLU A 256 -6.14 10.37 6.98
N VAL A 257 -5.15 11.00 7.64
CA VAL A 257 -3.72 10.72 7.50
C VAL A 257 -3.17 10.23 8.83
N PHE A 258 -2.66 9.00 8.86
CA PHE A 258 -2.08 8.40 10.05
C PHE A 258 -0.57 8.32 9.94
N THR A 259 0.12 9.00 10.85
CA THR A 259 1.59 8.99 10.90
C THR A 259 2.09 7.79 11.68
N VAL A 260 3.01 7.02 11.09
CA VAL A 260 3.72 5.92 11.75
C VAL A 260 5.21 6.25 11.71
N SER A 261 5.64 7.19 12.56
CA SER A 261 6.97 7.81 12.49
C SER A 261 7.74 7.85 13.81
N GLY A 262 7.21 7.24 14.87
CA GLY A 262 7.82 7.35 16.21
C GLY A 262 7.81 8.77 16.76
N GLY A 263 6.87 9.62 16.30
CA GLY A 263 6.75 11.02 16.73
C GLY A 263 7.69 12.00 16.03
N VAL A 264 8.43 11.57 15.01
CA VAL A 264 9.41 12.43 14.29
C VAL A 264 8.75 13.61 13.61
N SER A 265 7.64 13.39 12.92
CA SER A 265 6.92 14.44 12.19
C SER A 265 5.42 14.16 12.22
N PRO A 266 4.73 14.50 13.33
CA PRO A 266 3.30 14.33 13.42
C PRO A 266 2.56 15.18 12.38
N HIS A 267 1.53 14.60 11.76
CA HIS A 267 0.62 15.36 10.91
C HIS A 267 -0.46 16.00 11.81
N ALA A 268 -0.58 17.32 11.75
CA ALA A 268 -1.58 18.09 12.47
C ALA A 268 -2.73 18.52 11.56
#